data_7f9d285fe44357fdc7ce867b5df014c0
#
_entry.id   7f9d285fe44357fdc7ce867b5df014c0
#
_cell.length_a   1.000
_cell.length_b   1.000
_cell.length_c   1.000
_cell.angle_alpha   90.00
_cell.angle_beta   90.00
_cell.angle_gamma   90.00
#
_symmetry.space_group_name_H-M   'P 1'
#
loop_
_entity.id
_entity.type
_entity.pdbx_description
1 polymer ?
#
loop_
_entity_poly.entity_id
_entity_poly.type
_entity_poly.pdbx_seq_one_letter_code
_entity_poly.pdbx_strand_id
1 'polypeptide(L)'
;MPQINTVTIIEERLRNALEVNSLEIIDESHLHEGHPGAASGGGHYQVLITASEFKGLNLIQRHRLVYDALGDAMNAQIHALSIQASTPDDS
;
A
#
# COMPACT_ATOMS: atom_id res chain seq x y z
N MET A 1 15.42 7.84 -18.60
CA MET A 1 14.61 6.80 -17.95
C MET A 1 13.80 7.42 -16.85
N PRO A 2 12.50 7.31 -16.91
CA PRO A 2 11.70 7.77 -15.79
C PRO A 2 11.99 6.90 -14.57
N GLN A 3 12.09 7.52 -13.44
CA GLN A 3 12.25 6.78 -12.20
C GLN A 3 10.90 6.22 -11.80
N ILE A 4 10.88 4.96 -11.40
CA ILE A 4 9.69 4.34 -10.85
C ILE A 4 9.61 4.79 -9.40
N ASN A 5 8.57 5.56 -9.07
CA ASN A 5 8.40 5.98 -7.70
C ASN A 5 7.69 4.90 -6.88
N THR A 6 7.71 5.06 -5.56
CA THR A 6 7.16 4.06 -4.66
C THR A 6 5.67 3.84 -4.86
N VAL A 7 4.92 4.91 -5.15
CA VAL A 7 3.48 4.79 -5.41
C VAL A 7 3.23 3.86 -6.59
N THR A 8 4.02 4.01 -7.66
CA THR A 8 3.88 3.14 -8.84
C THR A 8 4.19 1.69 -8.49
N ILE A 9 5.22 1.46 -7.69
CA ILE A 9 5.58 0.11 -7.27
C ILE A 9 4.46 -0.53 -6.46
N ILE A 10 3.90 0.21 -5.52
CA ILE A 10 2.78 -0.27 -4.71
C ILE A 10 1.60 -0.64 -5.61
N GLU A 11 1.25 0.24 -6.52
CA GLU A 11 0.12 0.02 -7.41
C GLU A 11 0.33 -1.23 -8.26
N GLU A 12 1.49 -1.35 -8.89
CA GLU A 12 1.77 -2.48 -9.77
C GLU A 12 1.72 -3.79 -9.00
N ARG A 13 2.32 -3.83 -7.83
CA ARG A 13 2.35 -5.07 -7.06
C ARG A 13 0.97 -5.50 -6.60
N LEU A 14 0.16 -4.54 -6.16
CA LEU A 14 -1.19 -4.86 -5.73
C LEU A 14 -2.06 -5.31 -6.88
N ARG A 15 -1.98 -4.63 -8.02
CA ARG A 15 -2.80 -5.00 -9.17
C ARG A 15 -2.38 -6.32 -9.80
N ASN A 16 -1.10 -6.68 -9.69
CA ASN A 16 -0.62 -7.95 -10.21
C ASN A 16 -0.99 -9.14 -9.32
N ALA A 17 -1.11 -8.91 -8.02
CA ALA A 17 -1.37 -9.98 -7.07
C ALA A 17 -2.85 -10.15 -6.74
N LEU A 18 -3.65 -9.11 -6.87
CA LEU A 18 -5.04 -9.10 -6.44
C LEU A 18 -5.95 -8.60 -7.57
N GLU A 19 -7.21 -9.00 -7.51
CA GLU A 19 -8.21 -8.47 -8.44
C GLU A 19 -8.76 -7.17 -7.85
N VAL A 20 -8.05 -6.07 -8.13
CA VAL A 20 -8.36 -4.78 -7.54
C VAL A 20 -9.54 -4.13 -8.28
N ASN A 21 -10.57 -3.77 -7.53
CA ASN A 21 -11.72 -3.04 -8.05
C ASN A 21 -11.48 -1.53 -8.02
N SER A 22 -10.90 -1.05 -6.93
CA SER A 22 -10.47 0.34 -6.87
C SER A 22 -9.25 0.43 -5.97
N LEU A 23 -8.41 1.42 -6.24
CA LEU A 23 -7.16 1.58 -5.52
C LEU A 23 -6.79 3.06 -5.48
N GLU A 24 -6.52 3.54 -4.29
CA GLU A 24 -5.98 4.89 -4.10
C GLU A 24 -4.78 4.79 -3.19
N ILE A 25 -3.69 5.43 -3.57
CA ILE A 25 -2.48 5.44 -2.78
C ILE A 25 -2.12 6.89 -2.50
N ILE A 26 -1.99 7.22 -1.23
CA ILE A 26 -1.67 8.57 -0.80
C ILE A 26 -0.26 8.56 -0.23
N ASP A 27 0.60 9.38 -0.81
CA ASP A 27 1.97 9.55 -0.34
C ASP A 27 1.97 10.63 0.73
N GLU A 28 2.20 10.22 1.97
CA GLU A 28 2.22 11.12 3.10
C GLU A 28 3.63 11.44 3.58
N SER A 29 4.62 11.07 2.77
CA SER A 29 6.02 11.26 3.16
C SER A 29 6.35 12.74 3.43
N HIS A 30 5.74 13.65 2.70
CA HIS A 30 5.99 15.07 2.86
C HIS A 30 5.53 15.61 4.21
N LEU A 31 4.61 14.93 4.89
CA LEU A 31 4.13 15.33 6.20
C LEU A 31 5.19 15.14 7.29
N HIS A 32 6.23 14.38 6.97
CA HIS A 32 7.29 14.05 7.91
C HIS A 32 8.61 14.76 7.59
N GLU A 33 8.59 15.70 6.66
CA GLU A 33 9.77 16.48 6.32
C GLU A 33 10.28 17.23 7.54
N GLY A 34 11.59 17.19 7.72
CA GLY A 34 12.23 17.83 8.87
C GLY A 34 12.29 16.97 10.11
N HIS A 35 11.63 15.84 10.12
CA HIS A 35 11.71 14.91 11.24
C HIS A 35 12.89 13.96 11.05
N PRO A 36 13.57 13.55 12.13
CA PRO A 36 14.73 12.67 12.00
C PRO A 36 14.43 11.38 11.24
N GLY A 37 13.22 10.83 11.38
CA GLY A 37 12.84 9.63 10.70
C GLY A 37 12.74 9.78 9.19
N ALA A 38 12.45 10.97 8.70
CA ALA A 38 12.31 11.22 7.27
C ALA A 38 13.65 11.18 6.56
N ALA A 39 14.73 11.44 7.28
CA ALA A 39 16.06 11.50 6.69
C ALA A 39 16.64 10.11 6.41
N SER A 40 16.05 9.06 6.94
CA SER A 40 16.59 7.71 6.81
C SER A 40 16.14 7.00 5.53
N GLY A 41 15.39 7.68 4.68
CA GLY A 41 14.82 7.06 3.49
C GLY A 41 13.54 6.31 3.84
N GLY A 42 12.83 5.84 2.88
CA GLY A 42 11.54 5.20 3.09
C GLY A 42 10.44 6.23 3.27
N GLY A 43 9.23 5.91 2.84
CA GLY A 43 8.11 6.81 2.86
C GLY A 43 6.96 6.31 3.71
N HIS A 44 6.03 7.21 3.97
CA HIS A 44 4.78 6.90 4.64
C HIS A 44 3.66 6.96 3.61
N TYR A 45 2.89 5.88 3.53
CA TYR A 45 1.86 5.76 2.49
C TYR A 45 0.55 5.28 3.11
N GLN A 46 -0.55 5.73 2.51
CA GLN A 46 -1.86 5.22 2.85
C GLN A 46 -2.43 4.53 1.61
N VAL A 47 -2.90 3.30 1.78
CA VAL A 47 -3.49 2.52 0.69
C VAL A 47 -4.96 2.29 1.00
N LEU A 48 -5.82 2.73 0.08
CA LEU A 48 -7.25 2.44 0.14
C LEU A 48 -7.54 1.50 -1.00
N ILE A 49 -7.82 0.25 -0.69
CA ILE A 49 -7.97 -0.78 -1.72
C ILE A 49 -9.28 -1.53 -1.54
N THR A 50 -9.99 -1.68 -2.66
CA THR A 50 -11.21 -2.48 -2.72
C THR A 50 -10.94 -3.65 -3.66
N ALA A 51 -11.13 -4.86 -3.17
CA ALA A 51 -10.89 -6.06 -3.96
C ALA A 51 -11.86 -7.16 -3.54
N SER A 52 -12.34 -7.90 -4.54
CA SER A 52 -13.27 -8.99 -4.29
C SER A 52 -12.68 -10.08 -3.42
N GLU A 53 -11.37 -10.24 -3.48
CA GLU A 53 -10.67 -11.28 -2.70
C GLU A 53 -10.76 -11.08 -1.20
N PHE A 54 -11.06 -9.86 -0.77
CA PHE A 54 -11.20 -9.59 0.67
C PHE A 54 -12.50 -10.11 1.25
N LYS A 55 -13.41 -10.55 0.41
CA LYS A 55 -14.71 -11.04 0.86
C LYS A 55 -14.52 -12.26 1.75
N GLY A 56 -15.16 -12.25 2.92
CA GLY A 56 -15.05 -13.33 3.88
C GLY A 56 -13.80 -13.31 4.73
N LEU A 57 -12.90 -12.36 4.50
CA LEU A 57 -11.67 -12.25 5.28
C LEU A 57 -11.84 -11.20 6.38
N ASN A 58 -11.20 -11.45 7.53
CA ASN A 58 -11.18 -10.45 8.59
C ASN A 58 -10.10 -9.42 8.30
N LEU A 59 -10.01 -8.40 9.14
CA LEU A 59 -9.09 -7.29 8.94
C LEU A 59 -7.63 -7.74 8.85
N ILE A 60 -7.22 -8.63 9.74
CA ILE A 60 -5.84 -9.12 9.77
C ILE A 60 -5.53 -9.89 8.49
N GLN A 61 -6.44 -10.71 8.03
CA GLN A 61 -6.25 -11.48 6.81
C GLN A 61 -6.15 -10.60 5.58
N ARG A 62 -6.97 -9.53 5.52
CA ARG A 62 -6.92 -8.57 4.42
C ARG A 62 -5.58 -7.85 4.39
N HIS A 63 -5.11 -7.41 5.55
CA HIS A 63 -3.82 -6.73 5.64
C HIS A 63 -2.68 -7.66 5.23
N ARG A 64 -2.76 -8.92 5.62
CA ARG A 64 -1.73 -9.89 5.24
C ARG A 64 -1.64 -10.07 3.73
N LEU A 65 -2.79 -10.12 3.05
CA LEU A 65 -2.78 -10.20 1.59
C LEU A 65 -2.08 -9.01 0.96
N VAL A 66 -2.33 -7.82 1.50
CA VAL A 66 -1.68 -6.61 0.98
C VAL A 66 -0.17 -6.67 1.21
N TYR A 67 0.26 -7.04 2.42
CA TYR A 67 1.69 -7.14 2.71
C TYR A 67 2.36 -8.20 1.83
N ASP A 68 1.72 -9.34 1.64
CA ASP A 68 2.28 -10.39 0.80
C ASP A 68 2.41 -9.92 -0.65
N ALA A 69 1.43 -9.16 -1.13
CA ALA A 69 1.47 -8.63 -2.48
C ALA A 69 2.61 -7.64 -2.67
N LEU A 70 2.90 -6.85 -1.64
CA LEU A 70 3.96 -5.84 -1.71
C LEU A 70 5.36 -6.47 -1.60
N GLY A 71 5.46 -7.57 -0.87
CA GLY A 71 6.73 -8.30 -0.79
C GLY A 71 7.90 -7.43 -0.36
N ASP A 72 8.97 -7.45 -1.16
CA ASP A 72 10.21 -6.74 -0.84
C ASP A 72 10.04 -5.22 -0.73
N ALA A 73 9.01 -4.67 -1.34
CA ALA A 73 8.80 -3.22 -1.30
C ALA A 73 8.59 -2.72 0.13
N MET A 74 8.00 -3.55 0.99
CA MET A 74 7.81 -3.20 2.39
C MET A 74 9.12 -2.97 3.13
N ASN A 75 10.17 -3.69 2.74
CA ASN A 75 11.45 -3.58 3.42
C ASN A 75 12.36 -2.52 2.80
N ALA A 76 12.17 -2.23 1.53
CA ALA A 76 13.12 -1.40 0.78
C ALA A 76 12.64 0.05 0.63
N GLN A 77 11.35 0.26 0.40
CA GLN A 77 10.84 1.56 -0.02
C GLN A 77 9.76 2.12 0.90
N ILE A 78 9.17 1.30 1.73
CA ILE A 78 8.05 1.73 2.56
C ILE A 78 8.47 1.69 4.03
N HIS A 79 8.46 2.87 4.67
CA HIS A 79 8.76 2.95 6.09
C HIS A 79 7.53 2.63 6.93
N ALA A 80 6.38 3.17 6.54
CA ALA A 80 5.13 2.92 7.22
C ALA A 80 4.00 2.86 6.21
N LEU A 81 3.05 1.97 6.44
CA LEU A 81 1.93 1.77 5.54
C LEU A 81 0.64 1.66 6.34
N SER A 82 -0.33 2.50 6.00
CA SER A 82 -1.68 2.43 6.52
C SER A 82 -2.57 1.81 5.45
N ILE A 83 -3.37 0.84 5.82
CA ILE A 83 -4.18 0.09 4.86
C ILE A 83 -5.65 0.16 5.24
N GLN A 84 -6.49 0.53 4.27
CA GLN A 84 -7.93 0.36 4.38
C GLN A 84 -8.35 -0.60 3.27
N ALA A 85 -8.68 -1.82 3.66
CA ALA A 85 -9.03 -2.88 2.74
C ALA A 85 -10.52 -3.20 2.86
N SER A 86 -11.23 -3.09 1.76
CA SER A 86 -12.67 -3.36 1.74
C SER A 86 -13.05 -4.17 0.52
N THR A 87 -14.27 -4.68 0.54
CA THR A 87 -14.82 -5.38 -0.63
C THR A 87 -15.77 -4.43 -1.36
N PRO A 88 -16.10 -4.71 -2.62
CA PRO A 88 -17.07 -3.89 -3.34
C PRO A 88 -18.43 -3.83 -2.63
N ASP A 89 -18.74 -4.84 -1.82
CA ASP A 89 -20.02 -4.91 -1.10
C ASP A 89 -20.00 -4.12 0.19
N ASP A 90 -18.85 -3.76 0.70
CA ASP A 90 -18.70 -3.05 1.97
C ASP A 90 -19.04 -1.56 1.88
N SER A 91 -19.08 -1.03 0.69
CA SER A 91 -19.28 0.41 0.49
C SER A 91 -20.73 0.83 0.57
#